data_9fee2608fd2d7e532cd719e5edb6aacf
#
_entry.id   9fee2608fd2d7e532cd719e5edb6aacf
#
_cell.length_a   1.000
_cell.length_b   1.000
_cell.length_c   1.000
_cell.angle_alpha   90.00
_cell.angle_beta   90.00
_cell.angle_gamma   90.00
#
_symmetry.space_group_name_H-M   'P 1'
#
loop_
_entity.id
_entity.type
_entity.pdbx_description
1 polymer ?
#
loop_
_entity_poly.entity_id
_entity_poly.type
_entity_poly.pdbx_seq_one_letter_code
_entity_poly.pdbx_strand_id
1 'polypeptide(L)'
;MDNKDFEKNSIDDILKEFQAKKDSREKSDYVPVNVEPPKPRADFAKAESEEPKPDKEVNKPKIELKKIDFSSLKSDKAKGVYKYLIIIVLIIAVFFAAVFGIGNMIKSSKTSYIKKYEKKYTDVSFPDGIEEKYCELYGKNPNTCGYLKIDDIDLSSPVLKKADGKGTPYLEKSAKGARVDNFVVYLNDGSLEKYYSSVDSYNNSASGFISFSDLKTDYNFKVIGAFYTNTKASDDNGYVFPYNVTEQMEPSSALEFYTMLHYRFLYDTGASPIRSDKLITISCPTSYHKDFRFVVVGVARDDDKKLTASPKKLIRYPQVICDEKGIRNHFASAKPWYPQIVITAEKNNTTTTKIIDTK
;
A
#
# COMPACT_ATOMS: atom_id res chain seq x y z
N MET A 1 20.52 44.10 -4.45
CA MET A 1 20.00 42.82 -3.94
C MET A 1 20.77 41.74 -4.63
N ASP A 2 21.67 41.12 -3.87
CA ASP A 2 22.78 40.34 -4.41
C ASP A 2 22.36 38.95 -4.89
N ASN A 3 22.86 38.65 -6.09
CA ASN A 3 22.60 37.44 -6.90
C ASN A 3 23.41 36.22 -6.39
N LYS A 4 23.72 36.12 -5.10
CA LYS A 4 24.60 35.08 -4.53
C LYS A 4 23.93 33.85 -3.90
N ASP A 5 22.59 33.81 -3.82
CA ASP A 5 21.88 32.70 -3.19
C ASP A 5 21.35 31.65 -4.17
N PHE A 6 21.72 31.70 -5.44
CA PHE A 6 21.11 30.87 -6.50
C PHE A 6 21.94 29.65 -6.96
N GLU A 7 23.15 29.44 -6.43
CA GLU A 7 24.02 28.32 -6.87
C GLU A 7 23.98 27.04 -6.00
N LYS A 8 23.11 26.94 -5.04
CA LYS A 8 23.19 25.91 -4.00
C LYS A 8 22.25 24.72 -4.18
N ASN A 9 21.98 24.24 -5.38
CA ASN A 9 21.29 22.97 -5.57
C ASN A 9 21.73 22.28 -6.85
N SER A 10 22.95 21.76 -6.87
CA SER A 10 23.31 20.75 -7.86
C SER A 10 22.59 19.42 -7.53
N ILE A 11 22.39 18.56 -8.53
CA ILE A 11 21.81 17.21 -8.31
C ILE A 11 22.56 16.47 -7.20
N ASP A 12 23.89 16.67 -7.13
CA ASP A 12 24.74 16.08 -6.11
C ASP A 12 24.46 16.62 -4.70
N ASP A 13 24.08 17.89 -4.57
CA ASP A 13 23.73 18.49 -3.26
C ASP A 13 22.38 18.00 -2.77
N ILE A 14 21.40 17.81 -3.68
CA ILE A 14 20.11 17.22 -3.38
C ILE A 14 20.29 15.74 -2.98
N LEU A 15 21.12 14.99 -3.70
CA LEU A 15 21.43 13.60 -3.38
C LEU A 15 22.17 13.47 -2.04
N LYS A 16 23.10 14.39 -1.73
CA LYS A 16 23.79 14.45 -0.44
C LYS A 16 22.82 14.78 0.70
N GLU A 17 21.89 15.71 0.49
CA GLU A 17 20.89 16.03 1.52
C GLU A 17 19.93 14.85 1.80
N PHE A 18 19.53 14.11 0.75
CA PHE A 18 18.77 12.86 0.91
C PHE A 18 19.58 11.78 1.60
N GLN A 19 20.85 11.61 1.24
CA GLN A 19 21.73 10.64 1.86
C GLN A 19 21.95 10.98 3.34
N ALA A 20 22.21 12.25 3.67
CA ALA A 20 22.35 12.71 5.04
C ALA A 20 21.07 12.53 5.89
N LYS A 21 19.90 12.74 5.30
CA LYS A 21 18.60 12.45 5.95
C LYS A 21 18.36 10.96 6.14
N LYS A 22 18.82 10.12 5.22
CA LYS A 22 18.80 8.66 5.34
C LYS A 22 19.71 8.21 6.48
N ASP A 23 20.96 8.64 6.48
CA ASP A 23 21.97 8.27 7.50
C ASP A 23 21.58 8.78 8.89
N SER A 24 20.91 9.92 9.01
CA SER A 24 20.42 10.44 10.30
C SER A 24 19.23 9.65 10.85
N ARG A 25 18.38 9.08 9.98
CA ARG A 25 17.26 8.22 10.39
C ARG A 25 17.72 6.82 10.76
N GLU A 26 18.69 6.23 10.03
CA GLU A 26 19.26 4.93 10.36
C GLU A 26 20.01 4.94 11.70
N LYS A 27 20.59 6.09 12.11
CA LYS A 27 21.28 6.25 13.41
C LYS A 27 20.33 6.40 14.60
N SER A 28 19.07 6.76 14.41
CA SER A 28 18.12 6.97 15.51
C SER A 28 17.44 5.70 16.01
N ASP A 29 17.41 4.63 15.21
CA ASP A 29 16.66 3.40 15.52
C ASP A 29 17.54 2.18 15.78
N TYR A 30 18.88 2.33 15.76
CA TYR A 30 19.80 1.22 15.97
C TYR A 30 20.37 1.21 17.39
N VAL A 31 19.78 0.38 18.26
CA VAL A 31 20.40 -0.05 19.51
C VAL A 31 21.25 -1.31 19.21
N PRO A 32 22.57 -1.26 19.28
CA PRO A 32 23.39 -2.43 19.01
C PRO A 32 23.19 -3.48 20.12
N VAL A 33 22.49 -4.56 19.79
CA VAL A 33 22.51 -5.77 20.61
C VAL A 33 23.82 -6.49 20.30
N ASN A 34 24.70 -6.52 21.27
CA ASN A 34 26.00 -7.24 21.21
C ASN A 34 25.70 -8.74 21.23
N VAL A 35 25.63 -9.38 20.06
CA VAL A 35 25.53 -10.84 19.94
C VAL A 35 26.92 -11.37 19.59
N GLU A 36 27.56 -12.01 20.56
CA GLU A 36 28.80 -12.77 20.30
C GLU A 36 28.55 -13.84 19.23
N PRO A 37 29.46 -14.01 18.25
CA PRO A 37 29.32 -15.04 17.24
C PRO A 37 29.44 -16.45 17.86
N PRO A 38 28.58 -17.41 17.47
CA PRO A 38 28.68 -18.77 17.95
C PRO A 38 29.94 -19.43 17.44
N LYS A 39 30.69 -20.06 18.38
CA LYS A 39 31.91 -20.84 18.09
C LYS A 39 31.56 -22.03 17.16
N PRO A 40 32.43 -22.36 16.19
CA PRO A 40 32.20 -23.49 15.29
C PRO A 40 32.27 -24.80 16.08
N ARG A 41 31.24 -25.61 16.01
CA ARG A 41 31.26 -27.01 16.44
C ARG A 41 31.82 -27.86 15.30
N ALA A 42 32.93 -28.51 15.60
CA ALA A 42 33.48 -29.59 14.80
C ALA A 42 32.60 -30.85 14.94
N ASP A 43 32.68 -31.68 13.90
CA ASP A 43 32.29 -33.07 13.81
C ASP A 43 30.81 -33.40 13.52
N PHE A 44 30.55 -33.65 12.25
CA PHE A 44 29.64 -34.70 11.82
C PHE A 44 30.30 -35.56 10.72
N ALA A 45 30.91 -36.65 11.18
CA ALA A 45 31.22 -37.76 10.29
C ALA A 45 30.11 -38.81 10.43
N LYS A 46 29.61 -39.25 9.26
CA LYS A 46 28.94 -40.51 8.93
C LYS A 46 28.05 -41.20 10.00
N ALA A 47 26.79 -41.36 9.64
CA ALA A 47 26.03 -42.54 10.04
C ALA A 47 25.11 -43.00 8.89
N GLU A 48 25.22 -44.26 8.60
CA GLU A 48 24.51 -45.06 7.60
C GLU A 48 23.01 -45.23 7.94
N SER A 49 22.27 -45.53 6.90
CA SER A 49 20.88 -45.91 6.83
C SER A 49 20.52 -47.08 7.76
N GLU A 50 19.48 -46.94 8.61
CA GLU A 50 18.66 -48.03 9.10
C GLU A 50 17.18 -47.64 9.11
N GLU A 51 16.33 -48.60 8.67
CA GLU A 51 14.88 -48.50 8.56
C GLU A 51 14.16 -48.38 9.93
N PRO A 52 12.99 -47.78 10.02
CA PRO A 52 12.28 -47.61 11.27
C PRO A 52 11.47 -48.85 11.65
N LYS A 53 11.66 -49.34 12.86
CA LYS A 53 10.76 -50.27 13.54
C LYS A 53 9.70 -49.54 14.36
N PRO A 54 8.51 -50.10 14.54
CA PRO A 54 7.32 -49.40 14.99
C PRO A 54 7.19 -49.26 16.52
N ASP A 55 6.48 -48.22 16.89
CA ASP A 55 5.72 -47.94 18.10
C ASP A 55 6.32 -48.19 19.49
N LYS A 56 6.65 -47.10 20.15
CA LYS A 56 6.48 -47.03 21.62
C LYS A 56 5.65 -45.79 21.96
N GLU A 57 4.56 -46.03 22.69
CA GLU A 57 3.64 -45.05 23.25
C GLU A 57 4.40 -43.88 23.89
N VAL A 58 4.09 -42.66 23.40
CA VAL A 58 4.54 -41.43 24.04
C VAL A 58 3.65 -41.18 25.26
N ASN A 59 4.18 -41.46 26.45
CA ASN A 59 3.60 -41.05 27.71
C ASN A 59 3.40 -39.52 27.74
N LYS A 60 2.13 -39.11 27.66
CA LYS A 60 1.74 -37.72 27.91
C LYS A 60 2.05 -37.41 29.39
N PRO A 61 2.75 -36.31 29.70
CA PRO A 61 2.92 -35.89 31.09
C PRO A 61 1.55 -35.57 31.68
N LYS A 62 1.12 -36.37 32.71
CA LYS A 62 0.00 -36.02 33.57
C LYS A 62 0.38 -34.76 34.33
N ILE A 63 -0.22 -33.65 33.97
CA ILE A 63 -0.20 -32.43 34.78
C ILE A 63 -1.07 -32.75 36.01
N GLU A 64 -0.45 -33.12 37.12
CA GLU A 64 -1.11 -33.15 38.42
C GLU A 64 -1.41 -31.71 38.85
N LEU A 65 -2.66 -31.31 38.70
CA LEU A 65 -3.18 -30.10 39.35
C LEU A 65 -3.06 -30.31 40.87
N LYS A 66 -2.00 -29.79 41.49
CA LYS A 66 -1.91 -29.63 42.93
C LYS A 66 -3.19 -28.95 43.40
N LYS A 67 -3.99 -29.65 44.19
CA LYS A 67 -5.14 -29.05 44.89
C LYS A 67 -4.62 -27.87 45.70
N ILE A 68 -5.03 -26.69 45.31
CA ILE A 68 -4.75 -25.46 46.07
C ILE A 68 -5.56 -25.57 47.35
N ASP A 69 -4.87 -25.68 48.49
CA ASP A 69 -5.50 -25.71 49.80
C ASP A 69 -5.97 -24.31 50.19
N PHE A 70 -7.27 -24.08 50.17
CA PHE A 70 -7.89 -22.83 50.51
C PHE A 70 -8.14 -22.66 52.02
N SER A 71 -7.62 -23.55 52.87
CA SER A 71 -7.86 -23.51 54.32
C SER A 71 -7.22 -22.31 55.03
N SER A 72 -6.23 -21.66 54.41
CA SER A 72 -5.56 -20.48 54.98
C SER A 72 -6.33 -19.15 54.80
N LEU A 73 -7.44 -19.15 54.07
CA LEU A 73 -8.23 -17.94 53.73
C LEU A 73 -9.31 -17.56 54.79
N LYS A 74 -9.20 -18.06 56.06
CA LYS A 74 -10.18 -17.79 57.12
C LYS A 74 -9.97 -16.45 57.87
N SER A 75 -9.03 -15.62 57.47
CA SER A 75 -8.85 -14.27 58.04
C SER A 75 -9.85 -13.28 57.43
N ASP A 76 -10.47 -12.42 58.27
CA ASP A 76 -11.47 -11.45 57.80
C ASP A 76 -10.91 -10.41 56.82
N LYS A 77 -9.59 -10.16 56.87
CA LYS A 77 -8.87 -9.34 55.87
C LYS A 77 -8.80 -10.02 54.49
N ALA A 78 -8.67 -11.35 54.49
CA ALA A 78 -8.63 -12.13 53.24
C ALA A 78 -10.02 -12.17 52.57
N LYS A 79 -11.12 -12.17 53.32
CA LYS A 79 -12.47 -12.12 52.77
C LYS A 79 -12.74 -10.80 52.02
N GLY A 80 -12.17 -9.70 52.48
CA GLY A 80 -12.25 -8.40 51.81
C GLY A 80 -11.53 -8.43 50.44
N VAL A 81 -10.30 -8.88 50.42
CA VAL A 81 -9.51 -8.99 49.17
C VAL A 81 -10.18 -9.94 48.17
N TYR A 82 -10.73 -11.06 48.61
CA TYR A 82 -11.42 -12.01 47.76
C TYR A 82 -12.70 -11.44 47.13
N LYS A 83 -13.46 -10.61 47.84
CA LYS A 83 -14.60 -9.88 47.26
C LYS A 83 -14.19 -8.93 46.14
N TYR A 84 -13.09 -8.19 46.30
CA TYR A 84 -12.58 -7.32 45.25
C TYR A 84 -12.06 -8.10 44.04
N LEU A 85 -11.39 -9.24 44.25
CA LEU A 85 -10.97 -10.13 43.16
C LEU A 85 -12.16 -10.68 42.36
N ILE A 86 -13.22 -11.12 43.03
CA ILE A 86 -14.45 -11.56 42.36
C ILE A 86 -15.07 -10.43 41.54
N ILE A 87 -15.14 -9.23 42.10
CA ILE A 87 -15.67 -8.05 41.37
C ILE A 87 -14.84 -7.75 40.12
N ILE A 88 -13.52 -7.78 40.22
CA ILE A 88 -12.63 -7.56 39.09
C ILE A 88 -12.84 -8.64 38.00
N VAL A 89 -12.93 -9.92 38.40
CA VAL A 89 -13.18 -11.02 37.45
C VAL A 89 -14.54 -10.86 36.78
N LEU A 90 -15.59 -10.45 37.53
CA LEU A 90 -16.91 -10.18 36.96
C LEU A 90 -16.89 -9.01 35.98
N ILE A 91 -16.18 -7.92 36.30
CA ILE A 91 -16.03 -6.78 35.38
C ILE A 91 -15.32 -7.21 34.09
N ILE A 92 -14.25 -7.98 34.20
CA ILE A 92 -13.52 -8.52 33.03
C ILE A 92 -14.44 -9.44 32.22
N ALA A 93 -15.22 -10.32 32.87
CA ALA A 93 -16.15 -11.22 32.19
C ALA A 93 -17.26 -10.46 31.44
N VAL A 94 -17.83 -9.42 32.08
CA VAL A 94 -18.83 -8.54 31.46
C VAL A 94 -18.23 -7.76 30.28
N PHE A 95 -17.00 -7.26 30.41
CA PHE A 95 -16.29 -6.59 29.33
C PHE A 95 -16.07 -7.53 28.12
N PHE A 96 -15.57 -8.75 28.37
CA PHE A 96 -15.43 -9.75 27.31
C PHE A 96 -16.76 -10.15 26.67
N ALA A 97 -17.83 -10.32 27.49
CA ALA A 97 -19.16 -10.64 26.97
C ALA A 97 -19.70 -9.50 26.09
N ALA A 98 -19.51 -8.24 26.50
CA ALA A 98 -19.90 -7.08 25.71
C ALA A 98 -19.12 -6.99 24.38
N VAL A 99 -17.80 -7.14 24.41
CA VAL A 99 -16.95 -7.10 23.20
C VAL A 99 -17.31 -8.25 22.26
N PHE A 100 -17.50 -9.47 22.78
CA PHE A 100 -17.88 -10.63 22.00
C PHE A 100 -19.31 -10.53 21.44
N GLY A 101 -20.23 -9.98 22.24
CA GLY A 101 -21.62 -9.72 21.84
C GLY A 101 -21.70 -8.69 20.72
N ILE A 102 -20.98 -7.58 20.83
CA ILE A 102 -20.89 -6.54 19.78
C ILE A 102 -20.27 -7.12 18.50
N GLY A 103 -19.18 -7.89 18.62
CA GLY A 103 -18.53 -8.53 17.48
C GLY A 103 -19.45 -9.51 16.71
N ASN A 104 -20.25 -10.29 17.44
CA ASN A 104 -21.23 -11.20 16.86
C ASN A 104 -22.43 -10.47 16.23
N MET A 105 -22.90 -9.39 16.84
CA MET A 105 -23.97 -8.54 16.27
C MET A 105 -23.52 -7.90 14.95
N ILE A 106 -22.29 -7.37 14.88
CA ILE A 106 -21.72 -6.80 13.66
C ILE A 106 -21.58 -7.86 12.54
N LYS A 107 -21.09 -9.06 12.88
CA LYS A 107 -21.03 -10.18 11.93
C LYS A 107 -22.41 -10.61 11.45
N SER A 108 -23.37 -10.72 12.35
CA SER A 108 -24.76 -11.09 12.03
C SER A 108 -25.43 -10.07 11.12
N SER A 109 -25.22 -8.78 11.37
CA SER A 109 -25.74 -7.70 10.53
C SER A 109 -25.16 -7.76 9.12
N LYS A 110 -23.82 -7.87 8.99
CA LYS A 110 -23.15 -7.99 7.68
C LYS A 110 -23.59 -9.23 6.90
N THR A 111 -23.82 -10.34 7.55
CA THR A 111 -24.29 -11.58 6.92
C THR A 111 -25.74 -11.45 6.44
N SER A 112 -26.55 -10.64 7.11
CA SER A 112 -27.99 -10.49 6.80
C SER A 112 -28.22 -9.84 5.45
N TYR A 113 -27.56 -8.71 5.12
CA TYR A 113 -27.74 -8.06 3.83
C TYR A 113 -27.13 -8.86 2.66
N ILE A 114 -25.99 -9.54 2.87
CA ILE A 114 -25.40 -10.41 1.83
C ILE A 114 -26.42 -11.47 1.38
N LYS A 115 -27.06 -12.18 2.30
CA LYS A 115 -28.09 -13.17 1.99
C LYS A 115 -29.26 -12.60 1.18
N LYS A 116 -29.62 -11.33 1.40
CA LYS A 116 -30.65 -10.64 0.59
C LYS A 116 -30.19 -10.49 -0.86
N TYR A 117 -28.94 -10.10 -1.07
CA TYR A 117 -28.40 -9.91 -2.42
C TYR A 117 -28.09 -11.24 -3.12
N GLU A 118 -27.65 -12.27 -2.41
CA GLU A 118 -27.48 -13.64 -2.94
C GLU A 118 -28.80 -14.23 -3.45
N LYS A 119 -29.92 -13.94 -2.77
CA LYS A 119 -31.25 -14.32 -3.28
C LYS A 119 -31.67 -13.58 -4.55
N LYS A 120 -31.21 -12.34 -4.70
CA LYS A 120 -31.51 -11.51 -5.89
C LYS A 120 -30.60 -11.84 -7.07
N TYR A 121 -29.38 -12.24 -6.82
CA TYR A 121 -28.34 -12.55 -7.81
C TYR A 121 -27.81 -13.97 -7.55
N THR A 122 -28.58 -14.97 -7.97
CA THR A 122 -28.37 -16.40 -7.63
C THR A 122 -27.05 -16.96 -8.14
N ASP A 123 -26.50 -16.40 -9.23
CA ASP A 123 -25.27 -16.88 -9.86
C ASP A 123 -24.03 -16.06 -9.43
N VAL A 124 -24.17 -15.19 -8.41
CA VAL A 124 -23.11 -14.29 -7.95
C VAL A 124 -22.72 -14.63 -6.53
N SER A 125 -21.43 -14.96 -6.34
CA SER A 125 -20.82 -15.09 -5.00
C SER A 125 -20.23 -13.74 -4.59
N PHE A 126 -20.73 -13.17 -3.50
CA PHE A 126 -20.27 -11.87 -3.00
C PHE A 126 -18.95 -12.04 -2.22
N PRO A 127 -17.98 -11.13 -2.40
CA PRO A 127 -16.72 -11.18 -1.65
C PRO A 127 -16.96 -10.88 -0.16
N ASP A 128 -16.20 -11.57 0.70
CA ASP A 128 -16.24 -11.31 2.13
C ASP A 128 -15.91 -9.85 2.44
N GLY A 129 -16.74 -9.23 3.29
CA GLY A 129 -16.55 -7.86 3.74
C GLY A 129 -16.97 -6.78 2.74
N ILE A 130 -17.60 -7.13 1.62
CA ILE A 130 -18.19 -6.13 0.72
C ILE A 130 -19.20 -5.26 1.50
N GLU A 131 -19.18 -3.94 1.31
CA GLU A 131 -20.17 -3.05 1.92
C GLU A 131 -21.53 -3.13 1.21
N GLU A 132 -22.62 -2.96 1.98
CA GLU A 132 -23.98 -3.10 1.45
C GLU A 132 -24.25 -2.18 0.24
N LYS A 133 -23.74 -0.94 0.28
CA LYS A 133 -23.91 0.05 -0.81
C LYS A 133 -23.36 -0.41 -2.17
N TYR A 134 -22.41 -1.36 -2.16
CA TYR A 134 -21.80 -1.90 -3.37
C TYR A 134 -22.38 -3.25 -3.82
N CYS A 135 -23.22 -3.89 -2.99
CA CYS A 135 -23.79 -5.20 -3.33
C CYS A 135 -24.64 -5.19 -4.61
N GLU A 136 -25.43 -4.14 -4.81
CA GLU A 136 -26.24 -4.00 -6.04
C GLU A 136 -25.34 -3.86 -7.29
N LEU A 137 -24.30 -3.04 -7.18
CA LEU A 137 -23.33 -2.83 -8.25
C LEU A 137 -22.59 -4.12 -8.61
N TYR A 138 -22.06 -4.81 -7.59
CA TYR A 138 -21.35 -6.07 -7.76
C TYR A 138 -22.25 -7.18 -8.30
N GLY A 139 -23.51 -7.26 -7.81
CA GLY A 139 -24.48 -8.23 -8.29
C GLY A 139 -24.78 -8.08 -9.78
N LYS A 140 -24.86 -6.84 -10.28
CA LYS A 140 -25.04 -6.56 -11.71
C LYS A 140 -23.81 -6.89 -12.55
N ASN A 141 -22.61 -6.70 -11.99
CA ASN A 141 -21.36 -6.99 -12.69
C ASN A 141 -20.28 -7.49 -11.71
N PRO A 142 -20.08 -8.82 -11.56
CA PRO A 142 -19.07 -9.40 -10.68
C PRO A 142 -17.61 -9.11 -11.08
N ASN A 143 -17.40 -8.49 -12.24
CA ASN A 143 -16.07 -7.97 -12.62
C ASN A 143 -15.75 -6.64 -11.94
N THR A 144 -16.69 -6.01 -11.24
CA THR A 144 -16.44 -4.80 -10.46
C THR A 144 -15.50 -5.14 -9.30
N CYS A 145 -14.45 -4.34 -9.12
CA CYS A 145 -13.49 -4.49 -8.02
C CYS A 145 -13.26 -3.20 -7.25
N GLY A 146 -13.89 -2.10 -7.64
CA GLY A 146 -13.83 -0.83 -6.96
C GLY A 146 -14.85 0.15 -7.46
N TYR A 147 -14.86 1.32 -6.83
CA TYR A 147 -15.65 2.48 -7.23
C TYR A 147 -14.78 3.73 -7.15
N LEU A 148 -14.73 4.49 -8.24
CA LEU A 148 -13.88 5.67 -8.38
C LEU A 148 -14.75 6.92 -8.51
N LYS A 149 -14.40 7.96 -7.73
CA LYS A 149 -15.00 9.28 -7.81
C LYS A 149 -13.91 10.34 -7.90
N ILE A 150 -13.99 11.22 -8.91
CA ILE A 150 -13.08 12.35 -9.10
C ILE A 150 -13.94 13.55 -9.46
N ASP A 151 -14.17 14.43 -8.49
CA ASP A 151 -15.08 15.57 -8.63
C ASP A 151 -14.62 16.57 -9.69
N ASP A 152 -13.31 16.77 -9.85
CA ASP A 152 -12.75 17.71 -10.83
C ASP A 152 -13.15 17.39 -12.29
N ILE A 153 -13.46 16.15 -12.61
CA ILE A 153 -13.88 15.69 -13.95
C ILE A 153 -15.31 15.12 -13.96
N ASP A 154 -16.06 15.33 -12.88
CA ASP A 154 -17.44 14.78 -12.71
C ASP A 154 -17.50 13.26 -12.97
N LEU A 155 -16.44 12.53 -12.60
CA LEU A 155 -16.37 11.10 -12.73
C LEU A 155 -16.92 10.41 -11.48
N SER A 156 -17.91 9.52 -11.68
CA SER A 156 -18.40 8.62 -10.63
C SER A 156 -18.74 7.29 -11.29
N SER A 157 -17.85 6.30 -11.14
CA SER A 157 -17.90 5.08 -11.97
C SER A 157 -17.40 3.83 -11.23
N PRO A 158 -18.00 2.65 -11.50
CA PRO A 158 -17.38 1.40 -11.11
C PRO A 158 -16.01 1.24 -11.76
N VAL A 159 -15.12 0.51 -11.07
CA VAL A 159 -13.82 0.10 -11.57
C VAL A 159 -13.82 -1.40 -11.76
N LEU A 160 -13.40 -1.86 -12.95
CA LEU A 160 -13.44 -3.27 -13.33
C LEU A 160 -12.09 -3.95 -13.12
N LYS A 161 -12.10 -5.26 -12.94
CA LYS A 161 -10.88 -6.11 -12.87
C LYS A 161 -10.07 -6.13 -14.17
N LYS A 162 -10.70 -5.74 -15.30
CA LYS A 162 -10.08 -5.67 -16.63
C LYS A 162 -10.89 -4.74 -17.53
N ALA A 163 -10.25 -4.22 -18.56
CA ALA A 163 -10.93 -3.42 -19.58
C ALA A 163 -12.11 -4.18 -20.21
N ASP A 164 -13.23 -3.48 -20.39
CA ASP A 164 -14.46 -4.00 -21.00
C ASP A 164 -14.67 -3.55 -22.45
N GLY A 165 -13.77 -2.72 -22.97
CA GLY A 165 -13.88 -2.10 -24.30
C GLY A 165 -14.95 -1.01 -24.42
N LYS A 166 -15.64 -0.66 -23.32
CA LYS A 166 -16.72 0.35 -23.28
C LYS A 166 -16.29 1.67 -22.64
N GLY A 167 -15.03 1.75 -22.21
CA GLY A 167 -14.49 2.95 -21.57
C GLY A 167 -14.61 2.98 -20.05
N THR A 168 -15.14 1.92 -19.44
CA THR A 168 -15.20 1.82 -17.97
C THR A 168 -13.78 1.77 -17.39
N PRO A 169 -13.46 2.53 -16.32
CA PRO A 169 -12.19 2.44 -15.63
C PRO A 169 -11.87 1.02 -15.20
N TYR A 170 -10.59 0.65 -15.25
CA TYR A 170 -10.18 -0.69 -14.82
C TYR A 170 -8.88 -0.66 -14.02
N LEU A 171 -8.72 -1.65 -13.14
CA LEU A 171 -7.59 -1.78 -12.25
C LEU A 171 -6.48 -2.62 -12.91
N GLU A 172 -5.22 -2.22 -12.69
CA GLU A 172 -4.07 -3.08 -13.00
C GLU A 172 -4.12 -4.33 -12.13
N LYS A 173 -3.72 -5.44 -12.69
CA LYS A 173 -3.68 -6.70 -11.95
C LYS A 173 -2.48 -6.71 -11.02
N SER A 174 -2.72 -6.89 -9.72
CA SER A 174 -1.67 -7.29 -8.81
C SER A 174 -1.33 -8.77 -8.98
N ALA A 175 -0.11 -9.18 -8.63
CA ALA A 175 0.23 -10.58 -8.50
C ALA A 175 -0.70 -11.24 -7.47
N LYS A 176 -1.17 -12.46 -7.78
CA LYS A 176 -2.12 -13.17 -6.95
C LYS A 176 -1.54 -13.40 -5.55
N GLY A 177 -2.23 -12.91 -4.52
CA GLY A 177 -1.82 -13.00 -3.11
C GLY A 177 -0.85 -11.91 -2.66
N ALA A 178 -0.48 -10.96 -3.52
CA ALA A 178 0.34 -9.83 -3.12
C ALA A 178 -0.49 -8.77 -2.37
N ARG A 179 0.14 -8.11 -1.40
CA ARG A 179 -0.40 -6.91 -0.77
C ARG A 179 -0.40 -5.79 -1.80
N VAL A 180 -1.52 -5.09 -1.92
CA VAL A 180 -1.65 -3.93 -2.81
C VAL A 180 -1.41 -2.67 -1.98
N ASP A 181 -0.31 -1.99 -2.27
CA ASP A 181 0.05 -0.72 -1.63
C ASP A 181 -0.25 0.48 -2.56
N ASN A 182 -0.46 0.23 -3.86
CA ASN A 182 -0.81 1.23 -4.86
C ASN A 182 -1.96 0.72 -5.73
N PHE A 183 -3.08 1.41 -5.72
CA PHE A 183 -4.18 1.15 -6.66
C PHE A 183 -3.88 1.83 -7.99
N VAL A 184 -3.57 1.06 -9.01
CA VAL A 184 -3.32 1.58 -10.36
C VAL A 184 -4.57 1.45 -11.21
N VAL A 185 -5.20 2.58 -11.51
CA VAL A 185 -6.45 2.63 -12.28
C VAL A 185 -6.20 3.28 -13.64
N TYR A 186 -6.68 2.61 -14.68
CA TYR A 186 -6.63 3.13 -16.06
C TYR A 186 -7.96 3.78 -16.44
N LEU A 187 -7.89 5.02 -16.91
CA LEU A 187 -9.00 5.72 -17.57
C LEU A 187 -8.82 5.64 -19.08
N ASN A 188 -9.93 5.74 -19.81
CA ASN A 188 -9.94 5.71 -21.27
C ASN A 188 -10.03 7.11 -21.91
N ASP A 189 -10.21 8.15 -21.11
CA ASP A 189 -10.19 9.54 -21.54
C ASP A 189 -9.08 10.35 -20.85
N GLY A 190 -8.66 11.46 -21.46
CA GLY A 190 -7.58 12.32 -20.99
C GLY A 190 -8.05 13.51 -20.14
N SER A 191 -9.26 13.50 -19.60
CA SER A 191 -9.89 14.64 -18.91
C SER A 191 -9.07 15.17 -17.71
N LEU A 192 -8.31 14.29 -17.03
CA LEU A 192 -7.45 14.67 -15.89
C LEU A 192 -6.34 15.67 -16.26
N GLU A 193 -5.85 15.62 -17.50
CA GLU A 193 -4.76 16.48 -17.96
C GLU A 193 -5.12 17.98 -17.81
N LYS A 194 -6.38 18.34 -18.08
CA LYS A 194 -6.88 19.71 -17.93
C LYS A 194 -6.70 20.26 -16.50
N TYR A 195 -6.82 19.41 -15.49
CA TYR A 195 -6.84 19.83 -14.08
C TYR A 195 -5.50 19.64 -13.36
N TYR A 196 -4.61 18.79 -13.89
CA TYR A 196 -3.41 18.37 -13.16
C TYR A 196 -2.12 18.51 -13.97
N SER A 197 -2.13 19.16 -15.15
CA SER A 197 -0.93 19.25 -16.00
C SER A 197 -0.01 20.43 -15.69
N SER A 198 -0.39 21.33 -14.81
CA SER A 198 0.41 22.50 -14.43
C SER A 198 0.13 22.95 -13.00
N VAL A 199 0.97 23.84 -12.47
CA VAL A 199 0.76 24.51 -11.16
C VAL A 199 -0.60 25.20 -11.13
N ASP A 200 -0.89 25.99 -12.17
CA ASP A 200 -2.12 26.78 -12.23
C ASP A 200 -3.35 25.89 -12.35
N SER A 201 -3.31 24.87 -13.21
CA SER A 201 -4.44 23.96 -13.37
C SER A 201 -4.71 23.19 -12.06
N TYR A 202 -3.66 22.72 -11.35
CA TYR A 202 -3.81 22.09 -10.06
C TYR A 202 -4.39 23.04 -9.00
N ASN A 203 -3.83 24.23 -8.86
CA ASN A 203 -4.28 25.19 -7.84
C ASN A 203 -5.72 25.67 -8.10
N ASN A 204 -6.15 25.76 -9.35
CA ASN A 204 -7.48 26.15 -9.75
C ASN A 204 -8.48 24.96 -9.81
N SER A 205 -8.03 23.69 -9.66
CA SER A 205 -8.94 22.56 -9.59
C SER A 205 -9.82 22.65 -8.35
N ALA A 206 -11.05 22.15 -8.43
CA ALA A 206 -12.04 22.30 -7.36
C ALA A 206 -11.69 21.46 -6.13
N SER A 207 -11.24 20.24 -6.34
CA SER A 207 -11.09 19.23 -5.29
C SER A 207 -9.62 18.93 -4.97
N GLY A 208 -8.83 18.49 -5.93
CA GLY A 208 -7.49 17.95 -5.68
C GLY A 208 -7.49 16.61 -4.93
N PHE A 209 -8.64 15.91 -4.92
CA PHE A 209 -8.85 14.62 -4.28
C PHE A 209 -9.35 13.57 -5.26
N ILE A 210 -9.02 12.31 -4.96
CA ILE A 210 -9.52 11.12 -5.64
C ILE A 210 -10.11 10.23 -4.57
N SER A 211 -11.42 9.95 -4.64
CA SER A 211 -12.08 8.99 -3.77
C SER A 211 -12.12 7.63 -4.47
N PHE A 212 -11.68 6.60 -3.80
CA PHE A 212 -11.69 5.24 -4.32
C PHE A 212 -12.14 4.26 -3.24
N SER A 213 -12.97 3.30 -3.62
CA SER A 213 -13.33 2.17 -2.77
C SER A 213 -12.88 0.87 -3.42
N ASP A 214 -12.35 -0.04 -2.63
CA ASP A 214 -12.11 -1.44 -3.02
C ASP A 214 -13.33 -2.34 -2.74
N LEU A 215 -14.52 -1.72 -2.63
CA LEU A 215 -15.82 -2.29 -2.25
C LEU A 215 -15.94 -2.69 -0.77
N LYS A 216 -14.85 -2.62 0.00
CA LYS A 216 -14.79 -2.98 1.43
C LYS A 216 -14.39 -1.80 2.30
N THR A 217 -13.60 -0.91 1.75
CA THR A 217 -13.04 0.26 2.44
C THR A 217 -13.02 1.43 1.47
N ASP A 218 -13.49 2.57 1.95
CA ASP A 218 -13.40 3.82 1.22
C ASP A 218 -12.09 4.52 1.57
N TYR A 219 -11.42 5.05 0.57
CA TYR A 219 -10.18 5.82 0.69
C TYR A 219 -10.37 7.19 0.09
N ASN A 220 -9.79 8.21 0.71
CA ASN A 220 -9.66 9.55 0.16
C ASN A 220 -8.18 9.84 -0.10
N PHE A 221 -7.83 10.07 -1.36
CA PHE A 221 -6.45 10.29 -1.79
C PHE A 221 -6.26 11.76 -2.16
N LYS A 222 -5.29 12.44 -1.54
CA LYS A 222 -4.82 13.75 -1.96
C LYS A 222 -3.91 13.60 -3.16
N VAL A 223 -4.18 14.33 -4.23
CA VAL A 223 -3.28 14.40 -5.38
C VAL A 223 -1.99 15.11 -4.98
N ILE A 224 -0.87 14.40 -5.09
CA ILE A 224 0.47 14.89 -4.72
C ILE A 224 1.32 15.30 -5.92
N GLY A 225 0.93 14.89 -7.12
CA GLY A 225 1.62 15.25 -8.36
C GLY A 225 1.08 14.51 -9.57
N ALA A 226 1.48 14.99 -10.73
CA ALA A 226 1.17 14.39 -12.02
C ALA A 226 2.36 14.48 -12.97
N PHE A 227 2.43 13.59 -13.96
CA PHE A 227 3.53 13.54 -14.92
C PHE A 227 3.13 12.89 -16.24
N TYR A 228 3.93 13.15 -17.28
CA TYR A 228 3.86 12.43 -18.55
C TYR A 228 4.87 11.28 -18.56
N THR A 229 4.48 10.15 -19.13
CA THR A 229 5.37 9.00 -19.32
C THR A 229 5.13 8.36 -20.69
N ASN A 230 6.23 7.89 -21.29
CA ASN A 230 6.21 7.11 -22.52
C ASN A 230 5.69 5.70 -22.28
N THR A 231 5.14 5.08 -23.35
CA THR A 231 4.81 3.65 -23.37
C THR A 231 5.78 2.84 -24.22
N LYS A 232 6.60 3.52 -25.03
CA LYS A 232 7.65 2.92 -25.86
C LYS A 232 9.01 3.29 -25.32
N ALA A 233 9.88 2.29 -25.17
CA ALA A 233 11.23 2.50 -24.66
C ALA A 233 12.10 3.41 -25.57
N SER A 234 11.82 3.43 -26.88
CA SER A 234 12.48 4.32 -27.84
C SER A 234 12.36 5.81 -27.49
N ASP A 235 11.30 6.20 -26.79
CA ASP A 235 10.99 7.60 -26.52
C ASP A 235 11.74 8.15 -25.29
N ASP A 236 12.43 7.28 -24.53
CA ASP A 236 13.28 7.65 -23.38
C ASP A 236 14.55 6.77 -23.30
N ASN A 237 15.37 6.78 -24.35
CA ASN A 237 16.68 6.12 -24.38
C ASN A 237 16.66 4.63 -23.98
N GLY A 238 15.63 3.90 -24.35
CA GLY A 238 15.47 2.48 -24.04
C GLY A 238 14.76 2.20 -22.71
N TYR A 239 14.16 3.21 -22.07
CA TYR A 239 13.53 3.07 -20.77
C TYR A 239 12.04 3.45 -20.78
N VAL A 240 11.25 2.69 -20.03
CA VAL A 240 9.87 3.04 -19.65
C VAL A 240 9.80 2.99 -18.13
N PHE A 241 9.38 4.08 -17.51
CA PHE A 241 9.27 4.13 -16.06
C PHE A 241 8.15 3.22 -15.55
N PRO A 242 8.43 2.24 -14.67
CA PRO A 242 7.45 1.30 -14.16
C PRO A 242 6.61 1.96 -13.04
N TYR A 243 5.75 2.91 -13.39
CA TYR A 243 4.87 3.62 -12.44
C TYR A 243 3.69 2.77 -11.93
N ASN A 244 3.38 1.69 -12.63
CA ASN A 244 2.21 0.84 -12.41
C ASN A 244 2.48 -0.35 -11.47
N VAL A 245 3.42 -0.21 -10.57
CA VAL A 245 3.70 -1.23 -9.54
C VAL A 245 2.57 -1.27 -8.54
N THR A 246 1.92 -2.42 -8.40
CA THR A 246 0.82 -2.66 -7.46
C THR A 246 1.26 -3.47 -6.24
N GLU A 247 2.30 -4.27 -6.39
CA GLU A 247 2.81 -5.18 -5.39
C GLU A 247 3.56 -4.44 -4.27
N GLN A 248 3.66 -5.09 -3.12
CA GLN A 248 4.49 -4.59 -2.04
C GLN A 248 5.96 -4.54 -2.47
N MET A 249 6.52 -3.35 -2.47
CA MET A 249 7.95 -3.17 -2.72
C MET A 249 8.79 -3.46 -1.47
N GLU A 250 10.04 -3.85 -1.69
CA GLU A 250 11.07 -3.84 -0.65
C GLU A 250 11.22 -2.40 -0.10
N PRO A 251 11.45 -2.20 1.22
CA PRO A 251 11.44 -0.87 1.82
C PRO A 251 12.34 0.18 1.19
N SER A 252 13.56 -0.18 0.79
CA SER A 252 14.48 0.73 0.12
C SER A 252 13.98 1.06 -1.29
N SER A 253 13.47 0.06 -2.00
CA SER A 253 12.90 0.20 -3.33
C SER A 253 11.64 1.08 -3.33
N ALA A 254 10.80 0.98 -2.30
CA ALA A 254 9.64 1.86 -2.14
C ALA A 254 10.06 3.33 -1.96
N LEU A 255 11.11 3.59 -1.16
CA LEU A 255 11.62 4.95 -0.98
C LEU A 255 12.22 5.50 -2.27
N GLU A 256 12.93 4.68 -3.02
CA GLU A 256 13.44 5.03 -4.35
C GLU A 256 12.30 5.31 -5.33
N PHE A 257 11.23 4.49 -5.32
CA PHE A 257 10.05 4.72 -6.14
C PHE A 257 9.42 6.09 -5.89
N TYR A 258 9.25 6.49 -4.64
CA TYR A 258 8.73 7.81 -4.30
C TYR A 258 9.65 8.94 -4.78
N THR A 259 10.95 8.74 -4.69
CA THR A 259 11.94 9.67 -5.24
C THR A 259 11.83 9.77 -6.78
N MET A 260 11.68 8.63 -7.46
CA MET A 260 11.52 8.60 -8.92
C MET A 260 10.20 9.23 -9.39
N LEU A 261 9.12 9.07 -8.63
CA LEU A 261 7.85 9.78 -8.87
C LEU A 261 8.05 11.29 -8.69
N HIS A 262 8.66 11.70 -7.57
CA HIS A 262 8.87 13.12 -7.28
C HIS A 262 9.68 13.81 -8.38
N TYR A 263 10.75 13.21 -8.89
CA TYR A 263 11.50 13.79 -10.01
C TYR A 263 10.65 14.01 -11.27
N ARG A 264 9.62 13.20 -11.49
CA ARG A 264 8.75 13.30 -12.68
C ARG A 264 7.59 14.26 -12.52
N PHE A 265 7.15 14.55 -11.30
CA PHE A 265 6.02 15.45 -11.07
C PHE A 265 6.26 16.81 -11.73
N LEU A 266 5.23 17.31 -12.40
CA LEU A 266 5.24 18.59 -13.12
C LEU A 266 5.30 19.80 -12.19
N TYR A 267 4.94 19.60 -10.92
CA TYR A 267 4.92 20.60 -9.85
C TYR A 267 5.25 19.95 -8.52
N ASP A 268 5.48 20.76 -7.51
CA ASP A 268 5.72 20.31 -6.15
C ASP A 268 4.58 20.76 -5.24
N THR A 269 3.96 19.80 -4.57
CA THR A 269 2.91 20.03 -3.56
C THR A 269 3.46 20.02 -2.13
N GLY A 270 4.76 19.84 -1.95
CA GLY A 270 5.39 19.67 -0.64
C GLY A 270 5.05 18.34 0.05
N ALA A 271 4.21 17.52 -0.56
CA ALA A 271 3.83 16.21 0.01
C ALA A 271 4.73 15.11 -0.55
N SER A 272 5.19 14.26 0.35
CA SER A 272 5.94 13.04 0.00
C SER A 272 5.29 11.83 0.66
N PRO A 273 5.10 10.72 -0.06
CA PRO A 273 4.64 9.49 0.52
C PRO A 273 5.63 8.97 1.56
N ILE A 274 5.10 8.31 2.59
CA ILE A 274 5.89 7.52 3.53
C ILE A 274 5.56 6.04 3.35
N ARG A 275 6.41 5.16 3.88
CA ARG A 275 6.31 3.70 3.67
C ARG A 275 4.95 3.08 4.01
N SER A 276 4.25 3.65 4.99
CA SER A 276 2.94 3.15 5.41
C SER A 276 1.78 3.67 4.57
N ASP A 277 2.05 4.61 3.67
CA ASP A 277 0.99 5.22 2.87
C ASP A 277 0.48 4.26 1.80
N LYS A 278 -0.82 4.31 1.60
CA LYS A 278 -1.47 3.71 0.45
C LYS A 278 -1.55 4.75 -0.65
N LEU A 279 -1.18 4.34 -1.86
CA LEU A 279 -1.21 5.19 -3.05
C LEU A 279 -2.39 4.85 -3.95
N ILE A 280 -2.80 5.83 -4.74
CA ILE A 280 -3.55 5.64 -5.97
C ILE A 280 -2.79 6.27 -7.13
N THR A 281 -2.71 5.56 -8.24
CA THR A 281 -2.11 6.03 -9.49
C THR A 281 -3.14 5.92 -10.58
N ILE A 282 -3.58 7.07 -11.12
CA ILE A 282 -4.52 7.11 -12.23
C ILE A 282 -3.74 7.36 -13.51
N SER A 283 -3.86 6.45 -14.47
CA SER A 283 -3.20 6.55 -15.76
C SER A 283 -4.25 6.74 -16.87
N CYS A 284 -4.14 7.81 -17.64
CA CYS A 284 -5.06 8.11 -18.73
C CYS A 284 -4.31 8.43 -20.05
N PRO A 285 -4.97 8.35 -21.21
CA PRO A 285 -4.42 8.86 -22.46
C PRO A 285 -4.10 10.35 -22.35
N THR A 286 -3.18 10.82 -23.15
CA THR A 286 -2.88 12.23 -23.30
C THR A 286 -2.88 12.63 -24.78
N SER A 287 -3.28 13.86 -25.05
CA SER A 287 -3.15 14.46 -26.39
C SER A 287 -1.76 15.11 -26.62
N TYR A 288 -0.96 15.23 -25.57
CA TYR A 288 0.33 15.90 -25.60
C TYR A 288 1.31 15.22 -26.58
N HIS A 289 1.39 13.90 -26.53
CA HIS A 289 2.23 13.10 -27.41
C HIS A 289 1.60 11.74 -27.68
N LYS A 290 1.72 11.24 -28.91
CA LYS A 290 1.25 9.90 -29.28
C LYS A 290 1.98 8.83 -28.47
N ASP A 291 1.27 7.80 -28.05
CA ASP A 291 1.82 6.68 -27.25
C ASP A 291 2.38 7.13 -25.88
N PHE A 292 1.87 8.21 -25.33
CA PHE A 292 2.15 8.65 -23.97
C PHE A 292 0.94 8.44 -23.07
N ARG A 293 1.23 8.45 -21.77
CA ARG A 293 0.20 8.46 -20.72
C ARG A 293 0.40 9.69 -19.85
N PHE A 294 -0.71 10.27 -19.42
CA PHE A 294 -0.73 11.23 -18.32
C PHE A 294 -1.06 10.48 -17.04
N VAL A 295 -0.25 10.67 -16.01
CA VAL A 295 -0.34 9.92 -14.75
C VAL A 295 -0.53 10.89 -13.59
N VAL A 296 -1.55 10.64 -12.77
CA VAL A 296 -1.84 11.40 -11.55
C VAL A 296 -1.64 10.47 -10.35
N VAL A 297 -0.91 10.93 -9.34
CA VAL A 297 -0.62 10.15 -8.13
C VAL A 297 -1.25 10.83 -6.92
N GLY A 298 -1.97 10.04 -6.13
CA GLY A 298 -2.56 10.44 -4.86
C GLY A 298 -2.06 9.59 -3.70
N VAL A 299 -2.07 10.16 -2.50
CA VAL A 299 -1.72 9.49 -1.24
C VAL A 299 -2.90 9.55 -0.29
N ALA A 300 -3.25 8.41 0.34
CA ALA A 300 -4.35 8.35 1.30
C ALA A 300 -4.03 9.22 2.52
N ARG A 301 -4.94 10.11 2.87
CA ARG A 301 -4.87 10.99 4.03
C ARG A 301 -6.27 11.21 4.60
N ASP A 302 -6.35 11.35 5.92
CA ASP A 302 -7.61 11.53 6.64
C ASP A 302 -8.07 12.99 6.71
N ASP A 303 -7.19 13.95 6.37
CA ASP A 303 -7.54 15.36 6.38
C ASP A 303 -8.07 15.84 5.02
N ASP A 304 -9.02 16.78 5.04
CA ASP A 304 -9.73 17.30 3.85
C ASP A 304 -9.07 18.54 3.23
N LYS A 305 -7.87 18.92 3.68
CA LYS A 305 -7.21 20.10 3.17
C LYS A 305 -6.50 19.82 1.84
N LYS A 306 -6.93 20.48 0.77
CA LYS A 306 -6.22 20.45 -0.51
C LYS A 306 -4.80 20.98 -0.37
N LEU A 307 -3.86 20.35 -1.08
CA LEU A 307 -2.48 20.82 -1.17
C LEU A 307 -2.38 22.03 -2.11
N THR A 308 -1.30 22.78 -1.99
CA THR A 308 -0.98 23.88 -2.91
C THR A 308 0.24 23.49 -3.71
N ALA A 309 0.14 23.59 -5.03
CA ALA A 309 1.26 23.33 -5.92
C ALA A 309 2.16 24.55 -6.08
N SER A 310 3.46 24.30 -6.21
CA SER A 310 4.48 25.29 -6.53
C SER A 310 5.32 24.83 -7.74
N PRO A 311 5.97 25.77 -8.47
CA PRO A 311 6.81 25.43 -9.61
C PRO A 311 8.01 24.57 -9.21
N LYS A 312 8.37 23.60 -10.06
CA LYS A 312 9.59 22.81 -9.94
C LYS A 312 10.66 23.29 -10.92
N LYS A 313 11.90 23.36 -10.46
CA LYS A 313 13.05 23.74 -11.30
C LYS A 313 13.54 22.60 -12.19
N LEU A 314 13.44 21.36 -11.70
CA LEU A 314 13.98 20.18 -12.37
C LEU A 314 12.91 19.10 -12.47
N ILE A 315 12.57 18.71 -13.69
CA ILE A 315 11.59 17.68 -13.99
C ILE A 315 12.25 16.62 -14.88
N ARG A 316 12.11 15.35 -14.52
CA ARG A 316 12.57 14.24 -15.34
C ARG A 316 11.50 13.90 -16.38
N TYR A 317 11.62 14.52 -17.54
CA TYR A 317 10.84 14.17 -18.72
C TYR A 317 11.46 12.97 -19.46
N PRO A 318 10.67 12.16 -20.20
CA PRO A 318 11.18 11.32 -21.27
C PRO A 318 12.00 12.13 -22.30
N GLN A 319 13.00 11.49 -22.92
CA GLN A 319 13.92 12.17 -23.82
C GLN A 319 13.21 12.94 -24.94
N VAL A 320 12.22 12.31 -25.57
CA VAL A 320 11.49 12.94 -26.69
C VAL A 320 10.82 14.26 -26.28
N ILE A 321 10.32 14.39 -25.06
CA ILE A 321 9.75 15.65 -24.55
C ILE A 321 10.84 16.72 -24.39
N CYS A 322 12.03 16.33 -23.93
CA CYS A 322 13.16 17.27 -23.85
C CYS A 322 13.55 17.80 -25.22
N ASP A 323 13.61 16.90 -26.22
CA ASP A 323 13.96 17.24 -27.60
C ASP A 323 12.91 18.18 -28.22
N GLU A 324 11.62 17.89 -28.07
CA GLU A 324 10.51 18.72 -28.55
C GLU A 324 10.49 20.11 -27.92
N LYS A 325 10.80 20.19 -26.61
CA LYS A 325 10.88 21.47 -25.89
C LYS A 325 12.19 22.23 -26.13
N GLY A 326 13.18 21.62 -26.78
CA GLY A 326 14.51 22.15 -26.92
C GLY A 326 15.24 22.39 -25.58
N ILE A 327 14.93 21.56 -24.56
CA ILE A 327 15.56 21.66 -23.24
C ILE A 327 16.54 20.51 -23.01
N ARG A 328 17.58 20.79 -22.21
CA ARG A 328 18.54 19.74 -21.83
C ARG A 328 17.87 18.70 -20.94
N ASN A 329 18.04 17.42 -21.27
CA ASN A 329 17.68 16.32 -20.34
C ASN A 329 18.80 16.15 -19.30
N HIS A 330 18.56 16.66 -18.09
CA HIS A 330 19.49 16.52 -16.95
C HIS A 330 19.63 15.08 -16.44
N PHE A 331 18.74 14.19 -16.85
CA PHE A 331 18.69 12.80 -16.44
C PHE A 331 19.09 11.81 -17.55
N ALA A 332 19.65 12.29 -18.67
CA ALA A 332 20.00 11.45 -19.83
C ALA A 332 20.97 10.30 -19.47
N SER A 333 21.85 10.51 -18.49
CA SER A 333 22.80 9.49 -18.00
C SER A 333 22.31 8.72 -16.77
N ALA A 334 21.10 9.00 -16.29
CA ALA A 334 20.58 8.32 -15.11
C ALA A 334 20.28 6.85 -15.43
N LYS A 335 20.74 5.95 -14.57
CA LYS A 335 20.46 4.51 -14.74
C LYS A 335 18.95 4.24 -14.68
N PRO A 336 18.43 3.32 -15.51
CA PRO A 336 17.08 2.81 -15.34
C PRO A 336 16.87 2.27 -13.94
N TRP A 337 15.74 2.63 -13.33
CA TRP A 337 15.32 2.10 -12.04
C TRP A 337 14.21 1.07 -12.25
N TYR A 338 14.29 -0.02 -11.53
CA TYR A 338 13.28 -1.07 -11.52
C TYR A 338 12.94 -1.44 -10.08
N PRO A 339 11.65 -1.70 -9.77
CA PRO A 339 11.23 -2.04 -8.42
C PRO A 339 11.70 -3.42 -7.99
N GLN A 340 12.11 -3.54 -6.73
CA GLN A 340 12.27 -4.81 -6.05
C GLN A 340 10.99 -5.10 -5.27
N ILE A 341 10.31 -6.18 -5.64
CA ILE A 341 9.03 -6.58 -5.04
C ILE A 341 9.20 -7.73 -4.06
N VAL A 342 8.38 -7.71 -3.01
CA VAL A 342 8.34 -8.74 -1.97
C VAL A 342 7.20 -9.70 -2.28
N ILE A 343 7.54 -10.96 -2.58
CA ILE A 343 6.55 -12.01 -2.72
C ILE A 343 6.55 -12.85 -1.46
N THR A 344 5.41 -12.88 -0.78
CA THR A 344 5.19 -13.72 0.39
C THR A 344 4.29 -14.89 -0.02
N ALA A 345 4.78 -16.11 0.12
CA ALA A 345 4.01 -17.32 -0.11
C ALA A 345 3.82 -18.08 1.21
N GLU A 346 2.58 -18.38 1.53
CA GLU A 346 2.23 -19.26 2.64
C GLU A 346 2.04 -20.68 2.12
N LYS A 347 2.83 -21.60 2.63
CA LYS A 347 2.69 -23.03 2.35
C LYS A 347 2.83 -23.82 3.64
N ASN A 348 1.79 -24.57 4.00
CA ASN A 348 1.78 -25.46 5.20
C ASN A 348 2.18 -24.75 6.50
N ASN A 349 1.56 -23.61 6.82
CA ASN A 349 1.87 -22.76 7.98
C ASN A 349 3.32 -22.21 8.01
N THR A 350 4.03 -22.27 6.90
CA THR A 350 5.36 -21.65 6.77
C THR A 350 5.24 -20.48 5.79
N THR A 351 5.57 -19.28 6.27
CA THR A 351 5.62 -18.07 5.44
C THR A 351 7.02 -17.96 4.83
N THR A 352 7.11 -18.01 3.51
CA THR A 352 8.36 -17.78 2.78
C THR A 352 8.27 -16.42 2.08
N THR A 353 9.24 -15.55 2.35
CA THR A 353 9.34 -14.24 1.70
C THR A 353 10.52 -14.25 0.72
N LYS A 354 10.29 -13.82 -0.50
CA LYS A 354 11.30 -13.68 -1.55
C LYS A 354 11.28 -12.27 -2.12
N ILE A 355 12.45 -11.66 -2.27
CA ILE A 355 12.61 -10.40 -3.00
C ILE A 355 12.94 -10.73 -4.45
N ILE A 356 12.21 -10.13 -5.38
CA ILE A 356 12.40 -10.32 -6.82
C ILE A 356 12.74 -8.99 -7.46
N ASP A 357 13.81 -8.98 -8.24
CA ASP A 357 14.16 -7.88 -9.13
C ASP A 357 13.29 -7.98 -10.40
N THR A 358 12.58 -6.90 -10.74
CA THR A 358 11.63 -6.88 -11.86
C THR A 358 12.26 -6.31 -13.15
N LYS A 359 13.58 -6.42 -13.29
CA LYS A 359 14.33 -5.95 -14.45
C LYS A 359 13.90 -6.60 -15.75
#